data_624829b94f5704bc8bdd8b4a05011419
#
_entry.id   624829b94f5704bc8bdd8b4a05011419
#
_cell.length_a   1.000
_cell.length_b   1.000
_cell.length_c   1.000
_cell.angle_alpha   90.00
_cell.angle_beta   90.00
_cell.angle_gamma   90.00
#
_symmetry.space_group_name_H-M   'P 1'
#
loop_
_entity.id
_entity.type
_entity.pdbx_description
1 polymer ?
#
loop_
_entity_poly.entity_id
_entity_poly.type
_entity_poly.pdbx_seq_one_letter_code
_entity_poly.pdbx_strand_id
1 'polypeptide(L)'
;MKRIWTLLVLMLAVLLASGGCGHQSLDYTRSNRNPVVVYSQSQALPPQSAPHGPVLIIYGDGTAYQRHEQMDYVTGTVPQDEIQGLLASIIDEGFFEMAGLQGKDKPGGITDHVTVTIKNKSKGVEGPDGSGGDFGAVLDTVKQFKIPDAKEYLPDNIGLYAVPYTNPEPFNGTVLDWTADPALLEQAAAPVAGVVTGNHVSGAQAQQVWKLLKGASGLDEEVAWRAGGKLYVQVYAVPQFPLPGI
;
A
#
# COMPACT_ATOMS: atom_id res chain seq x y z
N MET A 1 -60.76 -18.38 -17.45
CA MET A 1 -59.91 -17.44 -18.22
C MET A 1 -59.29 -16.32 -17.36
N LYS A 2 -60.02 -15.68 -16.44
CA LYS A 2 -59.46 -14.60 -15.60
C LYS A 2 -58.23 -14.99 -14.73
N ARG A 3 -58.16 -16.24 -14.21
CA ARG A 3 -57.06 -16.67 -13.34
C ARG A 3 -55.71 -16.93 -14.09
N ILE A 4 -55.77 -17.22 -15.38
CA ILE A 4 -54.54 -17.44 -16.20
C ILE A 4 -53.89 -16.09 -16.51
N TRP A 5 -54.66 -15.08 -16.75
CA TRP A 5 -54.15 -13.71 -16.98
C TRP A 5 -53.47 -13.12 -15.76
N THR A 6 -53.95 -13.39 -14.55
CA THR A 6 -53.34 -12.92 -13.31
C THR A 6 -51.96 -13.57 -13.05
N LEU A 7 -51.85 -14.87 -13.36
CA LEU A 7 -50.59 -15.60 -13.25
C LEU A 7 -49.53 -15.14 -14.30
N LEU A 8 -49.97 -14.81 -15.51
CA LEU A 8 -49.11 -14.30 -16.57
C LEU A 8 -48.57 -12.90 -16.26
N VAL A 9 -49.37 -12.02 -15.69
CA VAL A 9 -48.95 -10.69 -15.27
C VAL A 9 -48.03 -10.77 -14.07
N LEU A 10 -48.24 -11.71 -13.13
CA LEU A 10 -47.34 -11.89 -11.99
C LEU A 10 -45.98 -12.45 -12.43
N MET A 11 -45.94 -13.39 -13.37
CA MET A 11 -44.68 -13.89 -13.95
C MET A 11 -43.92 -12.80 -14.71
N LEU A 12 -44.61 -11.95 -15.45
CA LEU A 12 -43.98 -10.84 -16.18
C LEU A 12 -43.44 -9.79 -15.21
N ALA A 13 -44.10 -9.52 -14.09
CA ALA A 13 -43.63 -8.61 -13.05
C ALA A 13 -42.40 -9.14 -12.31
N VAL A 14 -42.30 -10.46 -12.09
CA VAL A 14 -41.11 -11.12 -11.50
C VAL A 14 -39.93 -11.09 -12.47
N LEU A 15 -40.16 -11.27 -13.76
CA LEU A 15 -39.11 -11.16 -14.79
C LEU A 15 -38.58 -9.73 -14.99
N LEU A 16 -39.41 -8.72 -14.75
CA LEU A 16 -38.99 -7.31 -14.78
C LEU A 16 -38.28 -6.87 -13.49
N ALA A 17 -38.55 -7.52 -12.36
CA ALA A 17 -37.86 -7.26 -11.10
C ALA A 17 -36.49 -7.95 -11.01
N SER A 18 -36.23 -8.96 -11.82
CA SER A 18 -34.93 -9.61 -11.97
C SER A 18 -34.03 -8.94 -13.04
N GLY A 19 -34.47 -7.81 -13.61
CA GLY A 19 -33.61 -6.88 -14.32
C GLY A 19 -32.58 -6.31 -13.34
N GLY A 20 -31.53 -7.09 -13.06
CA GLY A 20 -30.44 -6.71 -12.20
C GLY A 20 -29.95 -5.33 -12.61
N CYS A 21 -29.72 -4.47 -11.66
CA CYS A 21 -28.86 -3.31 -11.81
C CYS A 21 -27.52 -3.84 -12.36
N GLY A 22 -27.42 -3.92 -13.69
CA GLY A 22 -26.18 -4.21 -14.36
C GLY A 22 -25.26 -3.06 -14.00
N HIS A 23 -24.43 -3.23 -12.99
CA HIS A 23 -23.33 -2.32 -12.74
C HIS A 23 -22.58 -2.24 -14.05
N GLN A 24 -22.58 -1.07 -14.65
CA GLN A 24 -21.83 -0.83 -15.87
C GLN A 24 -20.38 -1.20 -15.56
N SER A 25 -19.83 -2.20 -16.25
CA SER A 25 -18.45 -2.65 -16.03
C SER A 25 -17.53 -1.44 -16.15
N LEU A 26 -16.83 -1.15 -15.06
CA LEU A 26 -15.84 -0.08 -15.04
C LEU A 26 -14.63 -0.51 -15.88
N ASP A 27 -14.23 0.35 -16.80
CA ASP A 27 -13.15 0.06 -17.73
C ASP A 27 -11.82 0.54 -17.15
N TYR A 28 -10.83 -0.36 -17.04
CA TYR A 28 -9.47 -0.07 -16.61
C TYR A 28 -8.46 -0.94 -17.35
N THR A 29 -7.19 -0.53 -17.35
CA THR A 29 -6.11 -1.27 -18.02
C THR A 29 -5.76 -2.53 -17.26
N ARG A 30 -5.98 -3.70 -17.85
CA ARG A 30 -5.62 -4.99 -17.28
C ARG A 30 -4.13 -5.26 -17.43
N SER A 31 -3.34 -4.81 -16.46
CA SER A 31 -1.89 -4.90 -16.47
C SER A 31 -1.35 -4.95 -15.05
N ASN A 32 -0.26 -5.70 -14.84
CA ASN A 32 0.50 -5.71 -13.59
C ASN A 32 1.41 -4.48 -13.39
N ARG A 33 1.31 -3.49 -14.27
CA ARG A 33 2.06 -2.22 -14.18
C ARG A 33 1.15 -1.01 -13.95
N ASN A 34 -0.16 -1.19 -14.10
CA ASN A 34 -1.12 -0.10 -13.94
C ASN A 34 -2.00 -0.40 -12.71
N PRO A 35 -1.68 0.19 -11.55
CA PRO A 35 -2.53 0.05 -10.39
C PRO A 35 -3.88 0.72 -10.63
N VAL A 36 -4.95 0.04 -10.23
CA VAL A 36 -6.33 0.55 -10.28
C VAL A 36 -6.75 1.14 -8.94
N VAL A 37 -6.20 0.60 -7.83
CA VAL A 37 -6.37 1.15 -6.48
C VAL A 37 -5.01 1.16 -5.80
N VAL A 38 -4.63 2.30 -5.21
CA VAL A 38 -3.48 2.43 -4.32
C VAL A 38 -3.95 3.13 -3.05
N TYR A 39 -3.72 2.49 -1.91
CA TYR A 39 -3.87 3.12 -0.61
C TYR A 39 -2.51 3.17 0.07
N SER A 40 -2.12 4.34 0.53
CA SER A 40 -0.87 4.56 1.24
C SER A 40 -1.07 5.50 2.42
N GLN A 41 -0.12 5.47 3.34
CA GLN A 41 -0.06 6.34 4.49
C GLN A 41 1.26 7.10 4.47
N SER A 42 1.20 8.37 4.80
CA SER A 42 2.39 9.20 5.08
C SER A 42 2.28 9.81 6.45
N GLN A 43 3.41 10.09 7.06
CA GLN A 43 3.46 10.79 8.33
C GLN A 43 4.34 12.03 8.16
N ALA A 44 3.79 13.20 8.49
CA ALA A 44 4.52 14.45 8.46
C ALA A 44 5.45 14.54 9.69
N LEU A 45 6.53 13.76 9.67
CA LEU A 45 7.63 13.89 10.61
C LEU A 45 8.81 14.59 9.92
N PRO A 46 9.73 15.24 10.70
CA PRO A 46 10.95 15.80 10.15
C PRO A 46 11.73 14.77 9.34
N PRO A 47 12.74 15.15 8.52
CA PRO A 47 13.30 14.40 7.37
C PRO A 47 13.82 12.99 7.62
N GLN A 48 13.53 12.39 8.75
CA GLN A 48 13.96 11.05 9.17
C GLN A 48 12.83 10.00 9.22
N SER A 49 11.61 10.34 8.83
CA SER A 49 10.56 9.33 8.79
C SER A 49 10.76 8.41 7.58
N ALA A 50 10.82 7.12 7.86
CA ALA A 50 10.88 6.07 6.85
C ALA A 50 9.74 6.25 5.85
N PRO A 51 9.98 6.28 4.53
CA PRO A 51 8.90 6.16 3.58
C PRO A 51 8.20 4.83 3.84
N HIS A 52 6.96 4.90 4.26
CA HIS A 52 6.13 3.71 4.37
C HIS A 52 5.67 3.36 2.97
N GLY A 53 5.94 2.12 2.53
CA GLY A 53 5.37 1.61 1.29
C GLY A 53 3.83 1.62 1.35
N PRO A 54 3.16 1.40 0.20
CA PRO A 54 1.71 1.37 0.16
C PRO A 54 1.15 0.33 1.13
N VAL A 55 -0.05 0.62 1.65
CA VAL A 55 -0.80 -0.32 2.50
C VAL A 55 -1.55 -1.32 1.64
N LEU A 56 -2.09 -0.87 0.49
CA LEU A 56 -2.78 -1.72 -0.48
C LEU A 56 -2.45 -1.23 -1.89
N ILE A 57 -2.09 -2.16 -2.77
CA ILE A 57 -2.05 -1.93 -4.21
C ILE A 57 -2.84 -3.05 -4.89
N ILE A 58 -3.72 -2.69 -5.81
CA ILE A 58 -4.41 -3.63 -6.69
C ILE A 58 -4.14 -3.20 -8.13
N TYR A 59 -3.59 -4.10 -8.92
CA TYR A 59 -3.33 -3.90 -10.35
C TYR A 59 -4.50 -4.36 -11.20
N GLY A 60 -4.57 -3.86 -12.41
CA GLY A 60 -5.68 -4.17 -13.32
C GLY A 60 -5.73 -5.62 -13.80
N ASP A 61 -4.65 -6.39 -13.70
CA ASP A 61 -4.64 -7.84 -13.95
C ASP A 61 -5.10 -8.68 -12.75
N GLY A 62 -5.33 -8.05 -11.61
CA GLY A 62 -5.72 -8.70 -10.36
C GLY A 62 -4.57 -8.91 -9.38
N THR A 63 -3.31 -8.74 -9.80
CA THR A 63 -2.18 -8.81 -8.87
C THR A 63 -2.37 -7.78 -7.76
N ALA A 64 -2.22 -8.19 -6.51
CA ALA A 64 -2.40 -7.30 -5.37
C ALA A 64 -1.36 -7.54 -4.29
N TYR A 65 -1.07 -6.46 -3.56
CA TYR A 65 -0.17 -6.46 -2.39
C TYR A 65 -0.84 -5.69 -1.26
N GLN A 66 -0.75 -6.24 -0.05
CA GLN A 66 -1.32 -5.60 1.14
C GLN A 66 -0.33 -5.70 2.29
N ARG A 67 -0.14 -4.60 3.01
CA ARG A 67 0.67 -4.51 4.21
C ARG A 67 -0.21 -4.69 5.44
N HIS A 68 0.14 -5.61 6.31
CA HIS A 68 -0.50 -5.78 7.62
C HIS A 68 0.25 -5.02 8.71
N GLU A 69 1.58 -5.14 8.72
CA GLU A 69 2.49 -4.47 9.64
C GLU A 69 3.68 -3.88 8.87
N GLN A 70 4.63 -3.24 9.56
CA GLN A 70 5.71 -2.49 8.91
C GLN A 70 6.50 -3.30 7.87
N MET A 71 6.79 -4.56 8.14
CA MET A 71 7.56 -5.46 7.26
C MET A 71 6.75 -6.69 6.84
N ASP A 72 5.43 -6.69 7.10
CA ASP A 72 4.57 -7.82 6.80
C ASP A 72 3.67 -7.51 5.60
N TYR A 73 4.07 -7.99 4.44
CA TYR A 73 3.33 -7.88 3.20
C TYR A 73 2.82 -9.23 2.75
N VAL A 74 1.62 -9.23 2.22
CA VAL A 74 1.03 -10.37 1.53
C VAL A 74 0.75 -10.01 0.08
N THR A 75 0.68 -11.03 -0.78
CA THR A 75 0.33 -10.91 -2.19
C THR A 75 -0.66 -11.99 -2.57
N GLY A 76 -1.47 -11.71 -3.58
CA GLY A 76 -2.41 -12.65 -4.15
C GLY A 76 -3.03 -12.12 -5.42
N THR A 77 -4.05 -12.84 -5.90
CA THR A 77 -4.80 -12.45 -7.08
C THR A 77 -6.23 -12.13 -6.69
N VAL A 78 -6.66 -10.93 -6.97
CA VAL A 78 -8.04 -10.45 -6.77
C VAL A 78 -8.85 -10.74 -8.03
N PRO A 79 -9.96 -11.47 -7.93
CA PRO A 79 -10.88 -11.68 -9.04
C PRO A 79 -11.38 -10.38 -9.66
N GLN A 80 -11.64 -10.38 -10.96
CA GLN A 80 -12.03 -9.16 -11.67
C GLN A 80 -13.38 -8.59 -11.19
N ASP A 81 -14.30 -9.43 -10.78
CA ASP A 81 -15.60 -9.05 -10.22
C ASP A 81 -15.44 -8.39 -8.83
N GLU A 82 -14.49 -8.85 -8.01
CA GLU A 82 -14.17 -8.21 -6.74
C GLU A 82 -13.51 -6.83 -6.94
N ILE A 83 -12.63 -6.68 -7.94
CA ILE A 83 -12.08 -5.37 -8.31
C ILE A 83 -13.19 -4.44 -8.75
N GLN A 84 -14.13 -4.93 -9.59
CA GLN A 84 -15.28 -4.15 -10.05
C GLN A 84 -16.16 -3.72 -8.86
N GLY A 85 -16.42 -4.64 -7.92
CA GLY A 85 -17.20 -4.35 -6.71
C GLY A 85 -16.54 -3.30 -5.82
N LEU A 86 -15.22 -3.42 -5.60
CA LEU A 86 -14.44 -2.45 -4.83
C LEU A 86 -14.47 -1.06 -5.49
N LEU A 87 -14.21 -0.99 -6.79
CA LEU A 87 -14.24 0.26 -7.53
C LEU A 87 -15.64 0.90 -7.51
N ALA A 88 -16.70 0.09 -7.69
CA ALA A 88 -18.06 0.57 -7.63
C ALA A 88 -18.37 1.19 -6.25
N SER A 89 -18.02 0.49 -5.16
CA SER A 89 -18.23 1.02 -3.81
C SER A 89 -17.49 2.35 -3.58
N ILE A 90 -16.25 2.47 -4.01
CA ILE A 90 -15.47 3.71 -3.89
C ILE A 90 -16.10 4.84 -4.71
N ILE A 91 -16.59 4.53 -5.91
CA ILE A 91 -17.21 5.54 -6.80
C ILE A 91 -18.57 5.99 -6.26
N ASP A 92 -19.36 5.06 -5.73
CA ASP A 92 -20.68 5.35 -5.15
C ASP A 92 -20.59 6.30 -3.94
N GLU A 93 -19.45 6.29 -3.21
CA GLU A 93 -19.12 7.28 -2.17
C GLU A 93 -18.71 8.67 -2.75
N GLY A 94 -18.83 8.87 -4.06
CA GLY A 94 -18.53 10.16 -4.71
C GLY A 94 -17.04 10.47 -4.83
N PHE A 95 -16.16 9.45 -4.82
CA PHE A 95 -14.70 9.63 -4.80
C PHE A 95 -14.16 10.58 -5.87
N PHE A 96 -14.69 10.50 -7.08
CA PHE A 96 -14.25 11.35 -8.19
C PHE A 96 -14.71 12.81 -8.10
N GLU A 97 -15.68 13.11 -7.25
CA GLU A 97 -16.24 14.44 -6.98
C GLU A 97 -15.60 15.10 -5.76
N MET A 98 -14.95 14.32 -4.87
CA MET A 98 -14.28 14.84 -3.67
C MET A 98 -13.20 15.86 -4.01
N ALA A 99 -12.93 16.80 -3.12
CA ALA A 99 -11.70 17.60 -3.19
C ALA A 99 -10.46 16.71 -3.00
N GLY A 100 -9.33 17.07 -3.61
CA GLY A 100 -8.08 16.29 -3.48
C GLY A 100 -7.56 16.22 -2.04
N LEU A 101 -7.79 17.27 -1.24
CA LEU A 101 -7.46 17.31 0.17
C LEU A 101 -8.74 17.34 1.01
N GLN A 102 -8.88 16.42 1.95
CA GLN A 102 -9.97 16.29 2.89
C GLN A 102 -9.52 16.69 4.31
N GLY A 103 -10.06 17.79 4.80
CA GLY A 103 -9.75 18.27 6.15
C GLY A 103 -8.42 19.03 6.24
N LYS A 104 -7.90 19.15 7.47
CA LYS A 104 -6.61 19.82 7.75
C LYS A 104 -5.67 18.82 8.41
N ASP A 105 -4.47 18.70 7.87
CA ASP A 105 -3.43 17.89 8.49
C ASP A 105 -3.10 18.38 9.89
N LYS A 106 -2.90 17.41 10.79
CA LYS A 106 -2.36 17.68 12.12
C LYS A 106 -0.84 17.54 12.06
N PRO A 107 -0.08 18.49 12.59
CA PRO A 107 1.38 18.35 12.66
C PRO A 107 1.78 17.01 13.32
N GLY A 108 2.59 16.21 12.64
CA GLY A 108 3.00 14.88 13.09
C GLY A 108 1.92 13.80 12.98
N GLY A 109 0.75 14.10 12.41
CA GLY A 109 -0.31 13.13 12.16
C GLY A 109 -0.02 12.22 10.97
N ILE A 110 -0.77 11.13 10.90
CA ILE A 110 -0.81 10.25 9.73
C ILE A 110 -1.79 10.84 8.72
N THR A 111 -1.39 10.87 7.45
CA THR A 111 -2.22 11.25 6.31
C THR A 111 -2.47 10.02 5.46
N ASP A 112 -3.73 9.70 5.25
CA ASP A 112 -4.18 8.63 4.36
C ASP A 112 -4.28 9.16 2.93
N HIS A 113 -3.82 8.38 1.95
CA HIS A 113 -3.88 8.70 0.53
C HIS A 113 -4.52 7.55 -0.22
N VAL A 114 -5.58 7.81 -0.96
CA VAL A 114 -6.21 6.84 -1.86
C VAL A 114 -6.10 7.36 -3.29
N THR A 115 -5.60 6.53 -4.20
CA THR A 115 -5.59 6.81 -5.63
C THR A 115 -6.40 5.74 -6.36
N VAL A 116 -7.33 6.17 -7.20
CA VAL A 116 -8.13 5.29 -8.06
C VAL A 116 -7.90 5.67 -9.51
N THR A 117 -7.61 4.65 -10.33
CA THR A 117 -7.37 4.81 -11.77
C THR A 117 -8.31 3.91 -12.56
N ILE A 118 -9.17 4.52 -13.36
CA ILE A 118 -9.98 3.88 -14.39
C ILE A 118 -9.56 4.42 -15.77
N LYS A 119 -9.97 3.79 -16.87
CA LYS A 119 -9.41 4.00 -18.23
C LYS A 119 -9.07 5.42 -18.62
N ASN A 120 -9.91 6.38 -18.29
CA ASN A 120 -9.74 7.77 -18.72
C ASN A 120 -9.67 8.77 -17.56
N LYS A 121 -9.54 8.27 -16.32
CA LYS A 121 -9.61 9.11 -15.14
C LYS A 121 -8.74 8.53 -14.03
N SER A 122 -7.82 9.31 -13.52
CA SER A 122 -7.06 9.01 -12.31
C SER A 122 -7.26 10.13 -11.32
N LYS A 123 -7.48 9.77 -10.07
CA LYS A 123 -7.66 10.73 -8.99
C LYS A 123 -7.00 10.23 -7.72
N GLY A 124 -6.30 11.14 -7.05
CA GLY A 124 -5.83 10.99 -5.68
C GLY A 124 -6.67 11.86 -4.75
N VAL A 125 -7.00 11.32 -3.59
CA VAL A 125 -7.62 12.03 -2.47
C VAL A 125 -6.81 11.71 -1.22
N GLU A 126 -6.54 12.73 -0.42
CA GLU A 126 -5.78 12.61 0.82
C GLU A 126 -6.49 13.30 1.98
N GLY A 127 -6.24 12.84 3.19
CA GLY A 127 -6.78 13.42 4.40
C GLY A 127 -6.18 12.81 5.65
N PRO A 128 -6.32 13.47 6.81
CA PRO A 128 -5.78 12.97 8.07
C PRO A 128 -6.41 11.61 8.43
N ASP A 129 -5.63 10.75 9.10
CA ASP A 129 -6.16 9.50 9.64
C ASP A 129 -7.37 9.76 10.56
N GLY A 130 -8.40 8.94 10.42
CA GLY A 130 -9.68 9.14 11.09
C GLY A 130 -10.57 10.21 10.45
N SER A 131 -10.31 10.60 9.19
CA SER A 131 -11.24 11.41 8.40
C SER A 131 -12.63 10.77 8.40
N GLY A 132 -13.66 11.59 8.59
CA GLY A 132 -15.07 11.19 8.52
C GLY A 132 -15.69 11.54 7.17
N GLY A 133 -17.02 11.40 7.09
CA GLY A 133 -17.80 11.68 5.89
C GLY A 133 -17.48 10.69 4.75
N ASP A 134 -17.67 11.14 3.52
CA ASP A 134 -17.55 10.29 2.33
C ASP A 134 -16.12 9.73 2.16
N PHE A 135 -15.08 10.52 2.45
CA PHE A 135 -13.69 10.02 2.42
C PHE A 135 -13.43 8.98 3.50
N GLY A 136 -14.04 9.14 4.68
CA GLY A 136 -13.99 8.12 5.74
C GLY A 136 -14.60 6.79 5.28
N ALA A 137 -15.72 6.82 4.57
CA ALA A 137 -16.35 5.63 4.01
C ALA A 137 -15.46 4.94 2.96
N VAL A 138 -14.79 5.72 2.09
CA VAL A 138 -13.77 5.20 1.15
C VAL A 138 -12.61 4.54 1.89
N LEU A 139 -12.09 5.20 2.95
CA LEU A 139 -11.01 4.63 3.77
C LEU A 139 -11.43 3.31 4.44
N ASP A 140 -12.64 3.25 4.98
CA ASP A 140 -13.18 2.02 5.59
C ASP A 140 -13.28 0.90 4.55
N THR A 141 -13.73 1.22 3.33
CA THR A 141 -13.82 0.27 2.22
C THR A 141 -12.45 -0.29 1.86
N VAL A 142 -11.41 0.54 1.68
CA VAL A 142 -10.07 0.07 1.30
C VAL A 142 -9.33 -0.60 2.47
N LYS A 143 -9.52 -0.16 3.72
CA LYS A 143 -8.92 -0.76 4.92
C LYS A 143 -9.51 -2.14 5.25
N GLN A 144 -10.79 -2.35 4.95
CA GLN A 144 -11.47 -3.63 5.18
C GLN A 144 -11.25 -4.64 4.06
N PHE A 145 -10.78 -4.19 2.90
CA PHE A 145 -10.51 -5.08 1.78
C PHE A 145 -9.47 -6.14 2.15
N LYS A 146 -9.70 -7.39 1.75
CA LYS A 146 -8.78 -8.51 1.98
C LYS A 146 -8.47 -9.17 0.65
N ILE A 147 -7.20 -9.45 0.42
CA ILE A 147 -6.77 -10.21 -0.75
C ILE A 147 -7.15 -11.68 -0.55
N PRO A 148 -7.94 -12.30 -1.45
CA PRO A 148 -8.25 -13.72 -1.38
C PRO A 148 -6.98 -14.57 -1.48
N ASP A 149 -6.95 -15.67 -0.71
CA ASP A 149 -5.85 -16.67 -0.73
C ASP A 149 -4.45 -16.04 -0.65
N ALA A 150 -4.34 -14.94 0.12
CA ALA A 150 -3.13 -14.17 0.27
C ALA A 150 -1.98 -15.02 0.82
N LYS A 151 -0.79 -14.83 0.28
CA LYS A 151 0.46 -15.48 0.70
C LYS A 151 1.47 -14.44 1.12
N GLU A 152 2.40 -14.82 1.99
CA GLU A 152 3.52 -13.96 2.34
C GLU A 152 4.24 -13.46 1.09
N TYR A 153 4.49 -12.16 1.04
CA TYR A 153 5.24 -11.53 -0.05
C TYR A 153 6.69 -11.34 0.35
N LEU A 154 7.57 -11.88 -0.46
CA LEU A 154 9.01 -11.67 -0.35
C LEU A 154 9.46 -10.80 -1.54
N PRO A 155 9.82 -9.51 -1.32
CA PRO A 155 10.10 -8.61 -2.42
C PRO A 155 11.41 -8.95 -3.15
N ASP A 156 11.36 -8.91 -4.48
CA ASP A 156 12.55 -9.02 -5.33
C ASP A 156 13.28 -7.69 -5.51
N ASN A 157 12.65 -6.59 -5.15
CA ASN A 157 13.21 -5.25 -5.24
C ASN A 157 12.83 -4.43 -4.02
N ILE A 158 13.80 -3.79 -3.38
CA ILE A 158 13.60 -2.93 -2.23
C ILE A 158 14.41 -1.63 -2.36
N GLY A 159 13.90 -0.55 -1.79
CA GLY A 159 14.68 0.60 -1.41
C GLY A 159 15.18 0.40 0.02
N LEU A 160 16.48 0.33 0.22
CA LEU A 160 17.12 0.21 1.53
C LEU A 160 17.58 1.58 2.00
N TYR A 161 17.25 1.92 3.24
CA TYR A 161 17.60 3.18 3.88
C TYR A 161 18.32 2.91 5.19
N ALA A 162 19.30 3.75 5.53
CA ALA A 162 20.05 3.62 6.77
C ALA A 162 20.56 5.00 7.21
N VAL A 163 20.71 5.19 8.52
CA VAL A 163 21.31 6.38 9.11
C VAL A 163 22.55 5.95 9.90
N PRO A 164 23.77 6.48 9.60
CA PRO A 164 24.95 6.19 10.40
C PRO A 164 24.77 6.70 11.82
N TYR A 165 25.13 5.91 12.82
CA TYR A 165 25.17 6.35 14.20
C TYR A 165 26.47 7.12 14.43
N THR A 166 26.33 8.45 14.61
CA THR A 166 27.48 9.36 14.76
C THR A 166 27.57 9.98 16.17
N ASN A 167 26.68 9.57 17.09
CA ASN A 167 26.73 10.05 18.46
C ASN A 167 28.02 9.54 19.15
N PRO A 168 28.79 10.41 19.87
CA PRO A 168 29.95 9.98 20.64
C PRO A 168 29.61 9.07 21.82
N GLU A 169 28.36 9.16 22.35
CA GLU A 169 27.91 8.27 23.42
C GLU A 169 27.66 6.85 22.91
N PRO A 170 27.91 5.83 23.73
CA PRO A 170 27.57 4.45 23.38
C PRO A 170 26.09 4.31 23.04
N PHE A 171 25.80 3.51 22.02
CA PHE A 171 24.40 3.19 21.67
C PHE A 171 23.74 2.44 22.81
N ASN A 172 22.59 2.96 23.28
CA ASN A 172 21.80 2.37 24.35
C ASN A 172 20.60 1.63 23.80
N GLY A 173 20.81 0.45 23.27
CA GLY A 173 19.78 -0.41 22.68
C GLY A 173 20.40 -1.71 22.20
N THR A 174 19.64 -2.50 21.46
CA THR A 174 20.11 -3.76 20.92
C THR A 174 20.97 -3.56 19.67
N VAL A 175 22.18 -4.12 19.67
CA VAL A 175 23.07 -4.12 18.51
C VAL A 175 23.04 -5.49 17.85
N LEU A 176 22.58 -5.54 16.60
CA LEU A 176 22.55 -6.75 15.77
C LEU A 176 23.66 -6.70 14.74
N ASP A 177 24.23 -7.86 14.41
CA ASP A 177 25.23 -7.95 13.34
C ASP A 177 24.54 -8.00 11.97
N TRP A 178 24.99 -7.13 11.06
CA TRP A 178 24.53 -7.13 9.68
C TRP A 178 25.20 -8.27 8.92
N THR A 179 24.43 -9.30 8.58
CA THR A 179 24.93 -10.51 7.93
C THR A 179 24.88 -10.48 6.40
N ALA A 180 24.31 -9.41 5.83
CA ALA A 180 24.36 -9.14 4.40
C ALA A 180 25.65 -8.35 4.04
N ASP A 181 25.81 -7.99 2.76
CA ASP A 181 26.95 -7.18 2.32
C ASP A 181 26.98 -5.83 3.05
N PRO A 182 28.06 -5.49 3.79
CA PRO A 182 28.20 -4.20 4.47
C PRO A 182 28.09 -2.98 3.55
N ALA A 183 28.50 -3.11 2.29
CA ALA A 183 28.43 -2.03 1.30
C ALA A 183 27.00 -1.57 1.03
N LEU A 184 25.99 -2.42 1.24
CA LEU A 184 24.60 -2.06 1.07
C LEU A 184 24.16 -0.98 2.07
N LEU A 185 24.58 -1.07 3.34
CA LEU A 185 24.28 -0.05 4.34
C LEU A 185 25.07 1.24 4.11
N GLU A 186 26.32 1.15 3.68
CA GLU A 186 27.12 2.33 3.33
C GLU A 186 26.49 3.11 2.18
N GLN A 187 26.03 2.43 1.14
CA GLN A 187 25.33 3.04 0.00
C GLN A 187 23.96 3.59 0.41
N ALA A 188 23.22 2.85 1.22
CA ALA A 188 21.90 3.28 1.70
C ALA A 188 21.96 4.52 2.59
N ALA A 189 23.06 4.71 3.30
CA ALA A 189 23.29 5.84 4.19
C ALA A 189 23.94 7.05 3.49
N ALA A 190 24.41 6.89 2.25
CA ALA A 190 25.07 7.97 1.52
C ALA A 190 24.07 9.04 1.09
N PRO A 191 24.22 10.30 1.53
CA PRO A 191 23.32 11.36 1.10
C PRO A 191 23.62 11.76 -0.35
N VAL A 192 22.58 11.94 -1.16
CA VAL A 192 22.67 12.59 -2.46
C VAL A 192 22.11 14.00 -2.32
N ALA A 193 22.93 15.02 -2.57
CA ALA A 193 22.57 16.42 -2.38
C ALA A 193 21.98 16.76 -0.98
N GLY A 194 22.47 16.07 0.06
CA GLY A 194 22.01 16.27 1.44
C GLY A 194 20.72 15.52 1.83
N VAL A 195 20.15 14.76 0.91
CA VAL A 195 18.96 13.94 1.15
C VAL A 195 19.35 12.46 1.11
N VAL A 196 18.92 11.67 2.08
CA VAL A 196 19.08 10.22 2.06
C VAL A 196 18.07 9.65 1.05
N THR A 197 18.58 9.21 -0.10
CA THR A 197 17.74 8.68 -1.19
C THR A 197 17.52 7.17 -1.10
N GLY A 198 18.25 6.50 -0.21
CA GLY A 198 18.26 5.05 -0.12
C GLY A 198 19.06 4.39 -1.24
N ASN A 199 19.24 3.09 -1.13
CA ASN A 199 19.89 2.24 -2.12
C ASN A 199 18.89 1.25 -2.70
N HIS A 200 18.90 1.10 -4.02
CA HIS A 200 18.11 0.05 -4.68
C HIS A 200 18.83 -1.29 -4.57
N VAL A 201 18.15 -2.28 -4.00
CA VAL A 201 18.66 -3.65 -3.85
C VAL A 201 17.69 -4.59 -4.56
N SER A 202 18.20 -5.56 -5.31
CA SER A 202 17.39 -6.46 -6.13
C SER A 202 17.75 -7.93 -5.97
N GLY A 203 16.82 -8.82 -6.39
CA GLY A 203 17.00 -10.26 -6.44
C GLY A 203 17.27 -10.88 -5.08
N ALA A 204 18.16 -11.87 -5.02
CA ALA A 204 18.46 -12.62 -3.80
C ALA A 204 18.97 -11.75 -2.65
N GLN A 205 19.68 -10.66 -2.94
CA GLN A 205 20.14 -9.71 -1.92
C GLN A 205 18.96 -8.96 -1.29
N ALA A 206 17.98 -8.54 -2.08
CA ALA A 206 16.77 -7.90 -1.57
C ALA A 206 16.02 -8.82 -0.60
N GLN A 207 15.85 -10.07 -0.99
CA GLN A 207 15.18 -11.08 -0.16
C GLN A 207 15.96 -11.38 1.14
N GLN A 208 17.28 -11.44 1.07
CA GLN A 208 18.13 -11.62 2.25
C GLN A 208 18.00 -10.45 3.22
N VAL A 209 18.12 -9.23 2.73
CA VAL A 209 17.96 -7.99 3.52
C VAL A 209 16.57 -7.90 4.12
N TRP A 210 15.54 -8.21 3.32
CA TRP A 210 14.16 -8.20 3.79
C TRP A 210 13.93 -9.14 4.97
N LYS A 211 14.39 -10.39 4.85
CA LYS A 211 14.28 -11.40 5.92
C LYS A 211 15.02 -10.98 7.19
N LEU A 212 16.22 -10.40 7.02
CA LEU A 212 17.04 -9.92 8.13
C LEU A 212 16.32 -8.81 8.91
N LEU A 213 15.79 -7.80 8.22
CA LEU A 213 15.07 -6.69 8.84
C LEU A 213 13.72 -7.13 9.42
N LYS A 214 12.98 -8.01 8.72
CA LYS A 214 11.71 -8.58 9.23
C LYS A 214 11.94 -9.35 10.53
N GLY A 215 13.04 -10.09 10.65
CA GLY A 215 13.39 -10.79 11.88
C GLY A 215 13.66 -9.88 13.08
N ALA A 216 14.02 -8.62 12.85
CA ALA A 216 14.27 -7.64 13.89
C ALA A 216 13.07 -6.71 14.17
N SER A 217 12.07 -6.67 13.30
CA SER A 217 10.91 -5.75 13.41
C SER A 217 10.00 -6.00 14.62
N GLY A 218 10.12 -7.16 15.27
CA GLY A 218 9.38 -7.50 16.48
C GLY A 218 10.11 -7.17 17.80
N LEU A 219 11.26 -6.49 17.75
CA LEU A 219 11.97 -6.06 18.94
C LEU A 219 11.37 -4.75 19.46
N ASP A 220 11.01 -4.72 20.74
CA ASP A 220 10.45 -3.54 21.42
C ASP A 220 11.50 -2.47 21.74
N GLU A 221 12.78 -2.74 21.43
CA GLU A 221 13.91 -1.88 21.74
C GLU A 221 14.42 -1.16 20.46
N GLU A 222 15.10 -0.03 20.65
CA GLU A 222 15.83 0.62 19.58
C GLU A 222 16.95 -0.30 19.08
N VAL A 223 17.00 -0.53 17.77
CA VAL A 223 17.95 -1.47 17.15
C VAL A 223 18.98 -0.69 16.33
N ALA A 224 20.26 -1.01 16.56
CA ALA A 224 21.36 -0.64 15.66
C ALA A 224 21.93 -1.87 14.96
N TRP A 225 22.38 -1.66 13.73
CA TRP A 225 23.02 -2.68 12.90
C TRP A 225 24.53 -2.43 12.80
N ARG A 226 25.34 -3.45 13.12
CA ARG A 226 26.80 -3.38 12.99
C ARG A 226 27.22 -3.93 11.63
N ALA A 227 27.88 -3.10 10.80
CA ALA A 227 28.42 -3.48 9.50
C ALA A 227 29.77 -2.78 9.26
N GLY A 228 30.79 -3.51 8.85
CA GLY A 228 32.11 -2.96 8.54
C GLY A 228 32.75 -2.14 9.67
N GLY A 229 32.48 -2.49 10.93
CA GLY A 229 32.97 -1.76 12.11
C GLY A 229 32.20 -0.46 12.43
N LYS A 230 31.16 -0.13 11.68
CA LYS A 230 30.26 1.02 11.91
C LYS A 230 28.92 0.56 12.45
N LEU A 231 28.21 1.47 13.11
CA LEU A 231 26.81 1.27 13.54
C LEU A 231 25.88 2.11 12.65
N TYR A 232 24.73 1.52 12.34
CA TYR A 232 23.64 2.16 11.61
C TYR A 232 22.35 2.02 12.39
N VAL A 233 21.62 3.10 12.50
CA VAL A 233 20.29 3.16 13.13
C VAL A 233 19.24 3.47 12.08
N GLN A 234 17.96 3.33 12.43
CA GLN A 234 16.86 3.58 11.49
C GLN A 234 17.05 2.88 10.15
N VAL A 235 17.49 1.61 10.20
CA VAL A 235 17.63 0.79 8.99
C VAL A 235 16.28 0.18 8.66
N TYR A 236 15.79 0.46 7.46
CA TYR A 236 14.52 -0.07 6.97
C TYR A 236 14.53 -0.28 5.47
N ALA A 237 13.66 -1.15 5.02
CA ALA A 237 13.47 -1.44 3.61
C ALA A 237 12.01 -1.19 3.20
N VAL A 238 11.84 -0.67 1.99
CA VAL A 238 10.54 -0.45 1.38
C VAL A 238 10.45 -1.27 0.10
N PRO A 239 9.44 -2.14 -0.07
CA PRO A 239 9.26 -2.88 -1.31
C PRO A 239 9.06 -1.92 -2.47
N GLN A 240 9.70 -2.21 -3.58
CA GLN A 240 9.47 -1.50 -4.83
C GLN A 240 8.53 -2.34 -5.70
N PHE A 241 7.31 -1.87 -5.82
CA PHE A 241 6.29 -2.51 -6.64
C PHE A 241 6.41 -2.05 -8.10
N PRO A 242 5.97 -2.87 -9.06
CA PRO A 242 5.89 -2.46 -10.45
C PRO A 242 5.04 -1.19 -10.58
N LEU A 243 5.64 -0.08 -10.97
CA LEU A 243 4.89 1.14 -11.30
C LEU A 243 4.73 1.22 -12.82
N PRO A 244 3.69 1.91 -13.33
CA PRO A 244 3.61 2.22 -14.74
C PRO A 244 4.91 2.92 -15.13
N GLY A 245 5.53 2.45 -16.20
CA GLY A 245 6.84 2.90 -16.63
C GLY A 245 6.90 4.42 -16.69
N ILE A 246 7.79 4.98 -15.87
CA ILE A 246 8.31 6.33 -16.04
C ILE A 246 9.27 6.30 -17.22
#